data_7d29e1992eb62689f081c9557b05650b
#
_entry.id   7d29e1992eb62689f081c9557b05650b
#
_cell.length_a   1.000
_cell.length_b   1.000
_cell.length_c   1.000
_cell.angle_alpha   90.00
_cell.angle_beta   90.00
_cell.angle_gamma   90.00
#
_symmetry.space_group_name_H-M   'P 1'
#
loop_
_entity.id
_entity.type
_entity.pdbx_description
1 polymer ?
#
loop_
_entity_poly.entity_id
_entity_poly.type
_entity_poly.pdbx_seq_one_letter_code
_entity_poly.pdbx_strand_id
1 'polypeptide(L)'
;GLRSSLYNNTDRSVFTLEPRINLTKFLGRADKLMLAYDRTSQPTHSIYETNYNMQSDFWVPFKEKNVPTADQLSLGWKNFALTNWELSIEAYYRKMKNLIRINNLENYLDAGIDYSKGTGDAYGMEFMVQYNKNRFSGWFSYTISKSERKFEGKKYPFKYDSPNQINLFLSLTTKKTATKTQRLSMNLQYKTGYPYAVSNVSYPSIGLPMFPNGYPDINTSIVKYIPQEPNTRLKDYFRIDLNYTMEKKLKHGSRIWQFSLLNVTGHKNPYSIYRNNSGQYKAFVLIPFMPSFSYTRYF
;
A
#
# COMPACT_ATOMS: atom_id res chain seq x y z
N GLY A 1 -13.36 -6.93 22.93
CA GLY A 1 -13.04 -8.30 22.51
C GLY A 1 -11.62 -8.67 22.85
N LEU A 2 -11.35 -9.97 22.92
CA LEU A 2 -10.03 -10.52 23.19
C LEU A 2 -9.80 -11.68 22.19
N ARG A 3 -8.73 -11.59 21.42
CA ARG A 3 -8.25 -12.69 20.57
C ARG A 3 -6.98 -13.26 21.17
N SER A 4 -6.92 -14.57 21.26
CA SER A 4 -5.69 -15.28 21.59
C SER A 4 -5.32 -16.17 20.40
N SER A 5 -4.03 -16.27 20.10
CA SER A 5 -3.53 -17.11 19.02
C SER A 5 -2.27 -17.83 19.47
N LEU A 6 -2.18 -19.11 19.10
CA LEU A 6 -0.99 -19.91 19.27
C LEU A 6 -0.40 -20.19 17.89
N TYR A 7 0.83 -19.74 17.67
CA TYR A 7 1.56 -19.97 16.43
C TYR A 7 2.63 -21.02 16.67
N ASN A 8 2.57 -22.10 15.90
CA ASN A 8 3.55 -23.17 15.95
C ASN A 8 4.41 -23.14 14.69
N ASN A 9 5.69 -23.13 14.85
CA ASN A 9 6.67 -23.38 13.80
C ASN A 9 7.46 -24.66 14.20
N THR A 10 8.24 -25.23 13.27
CA THR A 10 9.05 -26.44 13.50
C THR A 10 9.86 -26.41 14.81
N ASP A 11 10.31 -25.23 15.22
CA ASP A 11 11.23 -25.09 16.37
C ASP A 11 10.57 -24.47 17.61
N ARG A 12 9.42 -23.83 17.51
CA ARG A 12 8.85 -23.03 18.62
C ARG A 12 7.35 -22.79 18.50
N SER A 13 6.72 -22.61 19.67
CA SER A 13 5.35 -22.11 19.82
C SER A 13 5.36 -20.73 20.43
N VAL A 14 4.58 -19.81 19.88
CA VAL A 14 4.42 -18.45 20.40
C VAL A 14 2.95 -18.16 20.64
N PHE A 15 2.62 -17.78 21.87
CA PHE A 15 1.30 -17.34 22.26
C PHE A 15 1.20 -15.81 22.14
N THR A 16 0.11 -15.32 21.56
CA THR A 16 -0.19 -13.88 21.46
C THR A 16 -1.56 -13.57 22.02
N LEU A 17 -1.67 -12.38 22.63
CA LEU A 17 -2.89 -11.86 23.18
C LEU A 17 -3.19 -10.50 22.53
N GLU A 18 -4.37 -10.38 21.92
CA GLU A 18 -4.78 -9.22 21.12
C GLU A 18 -6.08 -8.63 21.64
N PRO A 19 -6.01 -7.77 22.68
CA PRO A 19 -7.18 -7.06 23.17
C PRO A 19 -7.67 -6.03 22.15
N ARG A 20 -9.01 -5.85 22.09
CA ARG A 20 -9.71 -4.88 21.25
C ARG A 20 -10.84 -4.25 22.04
N ILE A 21 -10.84 -2.92 22.10
CA ILE A 21 -11.83 -2.12 22.81
C ILE A 21 -12.37 -1.09 21.83
N ASN A 22 -13.69 -1.06 21.68
CA ASN A 22 -14.39 -0.04 20.91
C ASN A 22 -15.46 0.60 21.78
N LEU A 23 -15.38 1.89 21.96
CA LEU A 23 -16.35 2.70 22.66
C LEU A 23 -17.03 3.62 21.66
N THR A 24 -18.35 3.66 21.69
CA THR A 24 -19.15 4.52 20.81
C THR A 24 -20.12 5.30 21.66
N LYS A 25 -20.16 6.61 21.44
CA LYS A 25 -21.11 7.52 22.07
C LYS A 25 -21.84 8.33 21.02
N PHE A 26 -23.18 8.29 21.06
CA PHE A 26 -24.02 9.17 20.25
C PHE A 26 -24.20 10.49 20.97
N LEU A 27 -23.94 11.60 20.29
CA LEU A 27 -24.16 12.96 20.79
C LEU A 27 -25.39 13.52 20.05
N GLY A 28 -26.57 13.34 20.66
CA GLY A 28 -27.83 13.63 20.02
C GLY A 28 -28.19 12.65 18.90
N ARG A 29 -28.85 13.12 17.82
CA ARG A 29 -29.38 12.27 16.72
C ARG A 29 -28.43 12.18 15.52
N ALA A 30 -27.47 13.08 15.43
CA ALA A 30 -26.69 13.25 14.22
C ALA A 30 -25.18 12.96 14.37
N ASP A 31 -24.66 13.01 15.58
CA ASP A 31 -23.23 12.87 15.84
C ASP A 31 -22.90 11.57 16.57
N LYS A 32 -21.80 10.98 16.15
CA LYS A 32 -21.26 9.75 16.72
C LYS A 32 -19.77 9.92 16.98
N LEU A 33 -19.35 9.75 18.22
CA LEU A 33 -17.95 9.67 18.63
C LEU A 33 -17.55 8.20 18.81
N MET A 34 -16.35 7.87 18.39
CA MET A 34 -15.78 6.54 18.46
C MET A 34 -14.36 6.60 19.00
N LEU A 35 -14.06 5.79 20.00
CA LEU A 35 -12.71 5.58 20.52
C LEU A 35 -12.41 4.09 20.39
N ALA A 36 -11.31 3.75 19.74
CA ALA A 36 -10.90 2.36 19.57
C ALA A 36 -9.44 2.16 19.98
N TYR A 37 -9.19 1.03 20.63
CA TYR A 37 -7.85 0.51 20.87
C TYR A 37 -7.80 -0.93 20.36
N ASP A 38 -6.77 -1.27 19.62
CA ASP A 38 -6.50 -2.63 19.20
C ASP A 38 -5.02 -2.97 19.26
N ARG A 39 -4.74 -4.21 19.66
CA ARG A 39 -3.45 -4.86 19.48
C ARG A 39 -3.56 -5.93 18.43
N THR A 40 -2.58 -5.96 17.53
CA THR A 40 -2.44 -7.00 16.49
C THR A 40 -1.05 -7.60 16.54
N SER A 41 -0.96 -8.88 16.19
CA SER A 41 0.30 -9.63 16.11
C SER A 41 0.44 -10.23 14.71
N GLN A 42 1.65 -10.26 14.18
CA GLN A 42 1.92 -10.77 12.84
C GLN A 42 3.06 -11.81 12.89
N PRO A 43 2.74 -13.12 12.74
CA PRO A 43 3.73 -14.20 12.86
C PRO A 43 4.56 -14.41 11.60
N THR A 44 4.19 -13.78 10.49
CA THR A 44 4.93 -13.81 9.24
C THR A 44 5.44 -12.42 8.89
N HIS A 45 6.63 -12.34 8.31
CA HIS A 45 7.23 -11.09 7.88
C HIS A 45 7.29 -11.00 6.37
N SER A 46 6.88 -9.87 5.82
CA SER A 46 7.26 -9.49 4.47
C SER A 46 8.66 -8.88 4.53
N ILE A 47 9.60 -9.55 3.89
CA ILE A 47 10.97 -9.12 3.73
C ILE A 47 11.09 -8.47 2.37
N TYR A 48 11.67 -7.30 2.38
CA TYR A 48 11.87 -6.49 1.20
C TYR A 48 13.32 -6.59 0.75
N GLU A 49 13.55 -7.07 -0.47
CA GLU A 49 14.85 -7.12 -1.11
C GLU A 49 15.08 -5.88 -1.96
N THR A 50 16.16 -5.15 -1.67
CA THR A 50 16.55 -3.93 -2.42
C THR A 50 17.66 -4.17 -3.43
N ASN A 51 18.36 -5.31 -3.35
CA ASN A 51 19.59 -5.54 -4.10
C ASN A 51 19.38 -5.86 -5.59
N TYR A 52 18.17 -6.21 -5.99
CA TYR A 52 17.82 -6.48 -7.38
C TYR A 52 16.97 -5.36 -7.97
N ASN A 53 17.11 -5.11 -9.27
CA ASN A 53 16.35 -4.09 -10.01
C ASN A 53 14.82 -4.30 -9.98
N MET A 54 14.34 -5.41 -9.46
CA MET A 54 12.94 -5.70 -9.19
C MET A 54 12.74 -5.82 -7.68
N GLN A 55 11.83 -5.01 -7.16
CA GLN A 55 11.40 -5.10 -5.77
C GLN A 55 10.53 -6.35 -5.62
N SER A 56 11.00 -7.32 -4.85
CA SER A 56 10.23 -8.50 -4.49
C SER A 56 10.07 -8.58 -2.98
N ASP A 57 8.84 -8.86 -2.54
CA ASP A 57 8.52 -9.10 -1.14
C ASP A 57 8.43 -10.62 -0.91
N PHE A 58 9.23 -11.12 0.03
CA PHE A 58 9.18 -12.51 0.46
C PHE A 58 8.50 -12.60 1.82
N TRP A 59 7.63 -13.58 2.00
CA TRP A 59 7.03 -13.88 3.28
C TRP A 59 7.82 -14.97 3.98
N VAL A 60 8.37 -14.64 5.15
CA VAL A 60 9.09 -15.63 5.97
C VAL A 60 8.35 -15.85 7.29
N PRO A 61 8.29 -17.10 7.76
CA PRO A 61 7.75 -17.40 9.08
C PRO A 61 8.68 -16.85 10.16
N PHE A 62 8.08 -16.53 11.27
CA PHE A 62 8.77 -15.99 12.43
C PHE A 62 9.65 -17.06 13.10
N LYS A 63 10.91 -16.74 13.37
CA LYS A 63 11.88 -17.65 14.05
C LYS A 63 12.11 -17.32 15.52
N GLU A 64 11.60 -16.17 16.03
CA GLU A 64 11.88 -15.70 17.39
C GLU A 64 10.69 -15.79 18.34
N LYS A 65 10.96 -15.72 19.66
CA LYS A 65 9.93 -15.69 20.70
C LYS A 65 9.04 -14.43 20.66
N ASN A 66 9.57 -13.31 20.12
CA ASN A 66 8.89 -12.03 20.11
C ASN A 66 8.31 -11.73 18.73
N VAL A 67 7.06 -12.08 18.53
CA VAL A 67 6.30 -11.74 17.32
C VAL A 67 6.15 -10.22 17.18
N PRO A 68 6.24 -9.64 15.99
CA PRO A 68 5.86 -8.27 15.75
C PRO A 68 4.47 -7.98 16.26
N THR A 69 4.34 -6.89 16.97
CA THR A 69 3.08 -6.41 17.52
C THR A 69 2.86 -4.95 17.14
N ALA A 70 1.61 -4.59 16.96
CA ALA A 70 1.19 -3.22 16.78
C ALA A 70 0.06 -2.88 17.74
N ASP A 71 0.23 -1.80 18.49
CA ASP A 71 -0.79 -1.17 19.32
C ASP A 71 -1.32 0.06 18.59
N GLN A 72 -2.62 0.16 18.38
CA GLN A 72 -3.26 1.30 17.74
C GLN A 72 -4.32 1.91 18.62
N LEU A 73 -4.33 3.22 18.68
CA LEU A 73 -5.39 4.03 19.26
C LEU A 73 -5.98 4.89 18.15
N SER A 74 -7.31 4.93 18.03
CA SER A 74 -8.01 5.81 17.10
C SER A 74 -9.17 6.54 17.76
N LEU A 75 -9.38 7.79 17.32
CA LEU A 75 -10.48 8.65 17.71
C LEU A 75 -11.20 9.10 16.43
N GLY A 76 -12.49 8.79 16.35
CA GLY A 76 -13.32 9.11 15.19
C GLY A 76 -14.54 9.91 15.56
N TRP A 77 -14.95 10.79 14.65
CA TRP A 77 -16.23 11.50 14.69
C TRP A 77 -16.95 11.32 13.37
N LYS A 78 -18.26 11.05 13.43
CA LYS A 78 -19.14 10.98 12.28
C LYS A 78 -20.36 11.86 12.50
N ASN A 79 -20.79 12.52 11.42
CA ASN A 79 -21.97 13.37 11.41
C ASN A 79 -22.93 12.99 10.28
N PHE A 80 -24.22 12.91 10.61
CA PHE A 80 -25.34 12.58 9.73
C PHE A 80 -26.41 13.68 9.73
N ALA A 81 -26.08 14.90 10.20
CA ALA A 81 -27.06 16.00 10.35
C ALA A 81 -27.66 16.43 9.01
N LEU A 82 -26.87 16.42 7.94
CA LEU A 82 -27.30 16.82 6.63
C LEU A 82 -27.90 15.62 5.88
N THR A 83 -29.14 15.79 5.42
CA THR A 83 -29.80 14.73 4.63
C THR A 83 -28.97 14.36 3.41
N ASN A 84 -28.73 13.06 3.22
CA ASN A 84 -27.93 12.47 2.16
C ASN A 84 -26.42 12.69 2.26
N TRP A 85 -25.91 13.34 3.30
CA TRP A 85 -24.49 13.51 3.53
C TRP A 85 -24.04 12.70 4.77
N GLU A 86 -22.88 12.13 4.67
CA GLU A 86 -22.13 11.57 5.79
C GLU A 86 -20.75 12.23 5.82
N LEU A 87 -20.38 12.77 6.97
CA LEU A 87 -19.07 13.34 7.21
C LEU A 87 -18.35 12.47 8.24
N SER A 88 -17.08 12.17 8.03
CA SER A 88 -16.27 11.51 9.05
C SER A 88 -14.86 12.08 9.12
N ILE A 89 -14.33 12.11 10.33
CA ILE A 89 -12.94 12.45 10.63
C ILE A 89 -12.44 11.39 11.60
N GLU A 90 -11.28 10.81 11.32
CA GLU A 90 -10.62 9.87 12.21
C GLU A 90 -9.15 10.23 12.33
N ALA A 91 -8.64 10.27 13.58
CA ALA A 91 -7.22 10.39 13.87
C ALA A 91 -6.74 9.09 14.51
N TYR A 92 -5.55 8.63 14.15
CA TYR A 92 -4.96 7.41 14.70
C TYR A 92 -3.48 7.57 15.02
N TYR A 93 -3.03 6.79 16.00
CA TYR A 93 -1.62 6.56 16.31
C TYR A 93 -1.39 5.06 16.48
N ARG A 94 -0.39 4.53 15.77
CA ARG A 94 0.02 3.12 15.80
C ARG A 94 1.50 3.02 16.18
N LYS A 95 1.80 2.24 17.20
CA LYS A 95 3.16 1.90 17.61
C LYS A 95 3.46 0.44 17.35
N MET A 96 4.54 0.17 16.65
CA MET A 96 4.97 -1.17 16.25
C MET A 96 6.26 -1.55 16.97
N LYS A 97 6.31 -2.81 17.43
CA LYS A 97 7.47 -3.38 18.13
C LYS A 97 7.88 -4.68 17.49
N ASN A 98 9.12 -5.10 17.74
CA ASN A 98 9.71 -6.35 17.25
C ASN A 98 9.66 -6.46 15.70
N LEU A 99 9.75 -5.34 15.00
CA LEU A 99 9.91 -5.36 13.56
C LEU A 99 11.27 -5.98 13.21
N ILE A 100 11.33 -6.64 12.06
CA ILE A 100 12.53 -7.30 11.58
C ILE A 100 12.92 -6.70 10.23
N ARG A 101 14.22 -6.49 10.04
CA ARG A 101 14.87 -6.16 8.78
C ARG A 101 16.01 -7.14 8.57
N ILE A 102 16.11 -7.74 7.40
CA ILE A 102 17.26 -8.54 7.02
C ILE A 102 18.41 -7.61 6.66
N ASN A 103 19.60 -7.89 7.20
CA ASN A 103 20.81 -7.11 6.95
C ASN A 103 21.53 -7.58 5.69
N ASN A 104 21.58 -8.88 5.46
CA ASN A 104 22.24 -9.46 4.29
C ASN A 104 21.53 -10.75 3.84
N LEU A 105 21.07 -10.77 2.60
CA LEU A 105 20.43 -11.94 1.99
C LEU A 105 21.43 -12.92 1.37
N GLU A 106 22.65 -12.47 1.07
CA GLU A 106 23.67 -13.33 0.46
C GLU A 106 24.05 -14.50 1.38
N ASN A 107 23.95 -14.32 2.70
CA ASN A 107 24.23 -15.37 3.69
C ASN A 107 23.00 -16.23 4.03
N TYR A 108 21.87 -16.03 3.34
CA TYR A 108 20.63 -16.74 3.64
C TYR A 108 20.74 -18.27 3.50
N LEU A 109 21.58 -18.74 2.58
CA LEU A 109 21.73 -20.16 2.25
C LEU A 109 22.74 -20.90 3.17
N ASP A 110 23.76 -20.20 3.71
CA ASP A 110 24.89 -20.87 4.38
C ASP A 110 24.99 -20.67 5.90
N ALA A 111 24.59 -19.54 6.46
CA ALA A 111 24.91 -19.20 7.86
C ALA A 111 23.70 -18.80 8.73
N GLY A 112 22.50 -18.90 8.22
CA GLY A 112 21.32 -18.34 8.87
C GLY A 112 21.12 -16.85 8.56
N ILE A 113 19.89 -16.40 8.81
CA ILE A 113 19.46 -15.05 8.47
C ILE A 113 20.02 -14.07 9.50
N ASP A 114 20.88 -13.16 9.05
CA ASP A 114 21.26 -12.00 9.86
C ASP A 114 20.17 -10.92 9.75
N TYR A 115 19.59 -10.55 10.90
CA TYR A 115 18.51 -9.56 10.95
C TYR A 115 18.65 -8.61 12.13
N SER A 116 18.23 -7.36 11.90
CA SER A 116 18.10 -6.34 12.92
C SER A 116 16.68 -6.30 13.45
N LYS A 117 16.53 -6.00 14.74
CA LYS A 117 15.26 -5.71 15.39
C LYS A 117 15.00 -4.20 15.37
N GLY A 118 13.74 -3.83 15.12
CA GLY A 118 13.35 -2.45 15.06
C GLY A 118 11.98 -2.16 15.62
N THR A 119 11.63 -0.91 15.57
CA THR A 119 10.31 -0.37 15.94
C THR A 119 9.75 0.47 14.81
N GLY A 120 8.49 0.83 14.90
CA GLY A 120 7.87 1.74 13.95
C GLY A 120 6.75 2.52 14.59
N ASP A 121 6.49 3.69 14.01
CA ASP A 121 5.39 4.56 14.36
C ASP A 121 4.62 4.91 13.09
N ALA A 122 3.30 4.95 13.18
CA ALA A 122 2.44 5.48 12.13
C ALA A 122 1.31 6.29 12.76
N TYR A 123 1.04 7.45 12.21
CA TYR A 123 -0.03 8.31 12.66
C TYR A 123 -0.60 9.11 11.51
N GLY A 124 -1.83 9.52 11.64
CA GLY A 124 -2.49 10.27 10.59
C GLY A 124 -3.89 10.71 10.95
N MET A 125 -4.49 11.42 10.03
CA MET A 125 -5.86 11.86 10.07
C MET A 125 -6.52 11.60 8.72
N GLU A 126 -7.74 11.10 8.77
CA GLU A 126 -8.56 10.76 7.60
C GLU A 126 -9.85 11.59 7.63
N PHE A 127 -10.15 12.20 6.51
CA PHE A 127 -11.39 12.94 6.27
C PHE A 127 -12.18 12.22 5.20
N MET A 128 -13.45 12.04 5.39
CA MET A 128 -14.33 11.48 4.39
C MET A 128 -15.65 12.23 4.33
N VAL A 129 -16.08 12.51 3.12
CA VAL A 129 -17.39 13.10 2.81
C VAL A 129 -18.07 12.17 1.81
N GLN A 130 -19.26 11.73 2.15
CA GLN A 130 -20.09 10.91 1.26
C GLN A 130 -21.41 11.59 1.00
N TYR A 131 -21.85 11.52 -0.24
CA TYR A 131 -23.15 12.04 -0.68
C TYR A 131 -23.92 10.99 -1.47
N ASN A 132 -25.19 10.81 -1.14
CA ASN A 132 -26.04 9.85 -1.86
C ASN A 132 -27.48 10.38 -1.98
N LYS A 133 -27.85 10.87 -3.16
CA LYS A 133 -29.23 11.33 -3.43
C LYS A 133 -29.64 11.05 -4.87
N ASN A 134 -30.77 10.38 -5.04
CA ASN A 134 -31.42 10.18 -6.34
C ASN A 134 -30.50 9.53 -7.39
N ARG A 135 -30.05 10.35 -8.35
CA ARG A 135 -29.22 9.92 -9.48
C ARG A 135 -27.73 10.15 -9.26
N PHE A 136 -27.37 10.92 -8.24
CA PHE A 136 -25.98 11.27 -7.95
C PHE A 136 -25.53 10.65 -6.65
N SER A 137 -24.38 9.98 -6.69
CA SER A 137 -23.70 9.48 -5.50
C SER A 137 -22.20 9.67 -5.66
N GLY A 138 -21.51 9.86 -4.57
CA GLY A 138 -20.07 9.99 -4.59
C GLY A 138 -19.49 10.10 -3.19
N TRP A 139 -18.18 10.01 -3.13
CA TRP A 139 -17.42 10.24 -1.91
C TRP A 139 -16.07 10.86 -2.24
N PHE A 140 -15.57 11.62 -1.30
CA PHE A 140 -14.24 12.19 -1.28
C PHE A 140 -13.56 11.77 0.01
N SER A 141 -12.31 11.33 -0.08
CA SER A 141 -11.48 11.12 1.09
C SER A 141 -10.13 11.81 0.94
N TYR A 142 -9.63 12.34 2.05
CA TYR A 142 -8.29 12.88 2.17
C TYR A 142 -7.63 12.31 3.41
N THR A 143 -6.46 11.72 3.23
CA THR A 143 -5.64 11.19 4.31
C THR A 143 -4.32 11.96 4.36
N ILE A 144 -3.99 12.46 5.54
CA ILE A 144 -2.65 12.96 5.86
C ILE A 144 -2.04 12.01 6.89
N SER A 145 -0.87 11.45 6.58
CA SER A 145 -0.26 10.43 7.43
C SER A 145 1.26 10.44 7.36
N LYS A 146 1.87 9.84 8.37
CA LYS A 146 3.30 9.58 8.42
C LYS A 146 3.56 8.19 8.97
N SER A 147 4.41 7.42 8.31
CA SER A 147 4.81 6.09 8.76
C SER A 147 6.32 5.96 8.71
N GLU A 148 6.93 5.63 9.83
CA GLU A 148 8.38 5.56 10.01
C GLU A 148 8.80 4.22 10.63
N ARG A 149 10.05 3.85 10.38
CA ARG A 149 10.71 2.69 10.99
C ARG A 149 12.00 3.14 11.63
N LYS A 150 12.39 2.45 12.71
CA LYS A 150 13.66 2.67 13.41
C LYS A 150 14.39 1.34 13.56
N PHE A 151 15.56 1.24 12.95
CA PHE A 151 16.48 0.11 13.06
C PHE A 151 17.88 0.64 13.40
N GLU A 152 18.60 -0.02 14.29
CA GLU A 152 19.98 0.36 14.68
C GLU A 152 20.15 1.85 15.02
N GLY A 153 19.14 2.42 15.69
CA GLY A 153 19.15 3.83 16.07
C GLY A 153 18.72 4.81 14.95
N LYS A 154 18.75 4.42 13.69
CA LYS A 154 18.35 5.26 12.54
C LYS A 154 16.87 5.22 12.31
N LYS A 155 16.26 6.37 12.10
CA LYS A 155 14.84 6.55 11.79
C LYS A 155 14.67 6.99 10.34
N TYR A 156 13.78 6.32 9.60
CA TYR A 156 13.53 6.61 8.19
C TYR A 156 12.06 6.34 7.82
N PRO A 157 11.52 6.96 6.74
CA PRO A 157 10.17 6.72 6.30
C PRO A 157 10.00 5.28 5.82
N PHE A 158 8.85 4.68 6.18
CA PHE A 158 8.52 3.33 5.72
C PHE A 158 8.27 3.31 4.20
N LYS A 159 8.61 2.21 3.53
CA LYS A 159 8.51 2.07 2.06
C LYS A 159 7.13 2.39 1.48
N TYR A 160 6.07 2.29 2.26
CA TYR A 160 4.70 2.64 1.87
C TYR A 160 4.20 3.95 2.50
N ASP A 161 5.11 4.75 3.06
CA ASP A 161 4.76 6.05 3.58
C ASP A 161 4.33 6.99 2.43
N SER A 162 3.10 7.47 2.49
CA SER A 162 2.53 8.41 1.53
C SER A 162 1.82 9.51 2.31
N PRO A 163 2.49 10.64 2.57
CA PRO A 163 1.98 11.70 3.44
C PRO A 163 0.62 12.24 3.06
N ASN A 164 0.31 12.32 1.77
CA ASN A 164 -0.97 12.83 1.31
C ASN A 164 -1.61 11.85 0.33
N GLN A 165 -2.88 11.52 0.56
CA GLN A 165 -3.66 10.69 -0.34
C GLN A 165 -5.04 11.31 -0.52
N ILE A 166 -5.46 11.47 -1.77
CA ILE A 166 -6.78 11.94 -2.15
C ILE A 166 -7.45 10.88 -3.00
N ASN A 167 -8.69 10.54 -2.66
CA ASN A 167 -9.53 9.70 -3.49
C ASN A 167 -10.88 10.38 -3.66
N LEU A 168 -11.38 10.41 -4.90
CA LEU A 168 -12.68 10.93 -5.25
C LEU A 168 -13.38 9.91 -6.15
N PHE A 169 -14.58 9.53 -5.77
CA PHE A 169 -15.48 8.75 -6.61
C PHE A 169 -16.77 9.51 -6.83
N LEU A 170 -17.18 9.63 -8.08
CA LEU A 170 -18.45 10.25 -8.49
C LEU A 170 -19.22 9.28 -9.38
N SER A 171 -20.52 9.22 -9.22
CA SER A 171 -21.39 8.38 -10.02
C SER A 171 -22.72 9.11 -10.31
N LEU A 172 -23.05 9.21 -11.59
CA LEU A 172 -24.28 9.81 -12.07
C LEU A 172 -25.10 8.80 -12.86
N THR A 173 -26.32 8.51 -12.41
CA THR A 173 -27.29 7.74 -13.16
C THR A 173 -27.94 8.65 -14.22
N THR A 174 -27.46 8.58 -15.46
CA THR A 174 -27.91 9.44 -16.56
C THR A 174 -29.28 9.07 -17.06
N LYS A 175 -29.61 7.76 -17.04
CA LYS A 175 -30.95 7.25 -17.41
C LYS A 175 -31.35 6.10 -16.51
N LYS A 176 -32.60 6.16 -16.02
CA LYS A 176 -33.20 5.07 -15.24
C LYS A 176 -34.64 4.89 -15.68
N THR A 177 -34.95 3.72 -16.25
CA THR A 177 -36.29 3.26 -16.60
C THR A 177 -36.54 1.92 -15.95
N ALA A 178 -37.74 1.37 -16.06
CA ALA A 178 -38.06 0.04 -15.52
C ALA A 178 -37.11 -1.08 -16.02
N THR A 179 -36.63 -0.94 -17.27
CA THR A 179 -35.81 -1.97 -17.92
C THR A 179 -34.38 -1.56 -18.24
N LYS A 180 -34.01 -0.29 -18.12
CA LYS A 180 -32.68 0.21 -18.51
C LYS A 180 -32.13 1.18 -17.49
N THR A 181 -30.90 0.94 -17.04
CA THR A 181 -30.12 1.87 -16.21
C THR A 181 -28.82 2.23 -16.92
N GLN A 182 -28.50 3.51 -17.02
CA GLN A 182 -27.23 3.99 -17.53
C GLN A 182 -26.55 4.81 -16.44
N ARG A 183 -25.26 4.58 -16.26
CA ARG A 183 -24.46 5.23 -15.22
C ARG A 183 -23.12 5.66 -15.80
N LEU A 184 -22.75 6.90 -15.52
CA LEU A 184 -21.40 7.43 -15.73
C LEU A 184 -20.73 7.54 -14.38
N SER A 185 -19.49 7.07 -14.27
CA SER A 185 -18.72 7.21 -13.04
C SER A 185 -17.28 7.63 -13.32
N MET A 186 -16.69 8.34 -12.35
CA MET A 186 -15.33 8.80 -12.37
C MET A 186 -14.66 8.41 -11.06
N ASN A 187 -13.42 7.95 -11.15
CA ASN A 187 -12.55 7.71 -10.02
C ASN A 187 -11.27 8.52 -10.19
N LEU A 188 -10.91 9.32 -9.18
CA LEU A 188 -9.65 10.07 -9.13
C LEU A 188 -8.84 9.58 -7.94
N GLN A 189 -7.56 9.33 -8.15
CA GLN A 189 -6.59 8.96 -7.12
C GLN A 189 -5.36 9.85 -7.24
N TYR A 190 -4.95 10.42 -6.10
CA TYR A 190 -3.67 11.11 -5.94
C TYR A 190 -2.98 10.55 -4.69
N LYS A 191 -1.67 10.31 -4.78
CA LYS A 191 -0.84 9.90 -3.65
C LYS A 191 0.54 10.53 -3.78
N THR A 192 1.07 11.06 -2.69
CA THR A 192 2.49 11.40 -2.61
C THR A 192 3.35 10.16 -2.89
N GLY A 193 4.39 10.31 -3.68
CA GLY A 193 5.28 9.23 -4.07
C GLY A 193 5.89 8.50 -2.89
N TYR A 194 6.01 7.18 -3.00
CA TYR A 194 6.59 6.33 -1.96
C TYR A 194 8.09 6.56 -1.80
N PRO A 195 8.62 6.43 -0.57
CA PRO A 195 10.06 6.34 -0.33
C PRO A 195 10.68 5.19 -1.10
N TYR A 196 11.84 5.43 -1.69
CA TYR A 196 12.51 4.49 -2.56
C TYR A 196 14.02 4.52 -2.35
N ALA A 197 14.65 3.35 -2.36
CA ALA A 197 16.09 3.22 -2.34
C ALA A 197 16.61 3.05 -3.77
N VAL A 198 17.46 3.97 -4.21
CA VAL A 198 18.06 3.92 -5.54
C VAL A 198 19.57 3.94 -5.42
N SER A 199 20.24 3.16 -6.28
CA SER A 199 21.71 3.16 -6.33
C SER A 199 22.23 4.54 -6.73
N ASN A 200 22.95 5.17 -5.85
CA ASN A 200 23.65 6.44 -6.09
C ASN A 200 25.16 6.26 -6.35
N VAL A 201 25.69 5.08 -6.06
CA VAL A 201 27.10 4.73 -6.26
C VAL A 201 27.19 3.46 -7.10
N SER A 202 28.10 3.47 -8.08
CA SER A 202 28.46 2.29 -8.86
C SER A 202 29.98 2.27 -9.03
N TYR A 203 30.57 1.10 -8.92
CA TYR A 203 32.00 0.90 -9.12
C TYR A 203 32.23 -0.38 -9.93
N PRO A 204 33.31 -0.44 -10.72
CA PRO A 204 33.67 -1.67 -11.41
C PRO A 204 34.09 -2.74 -10.36
N SER A 205 33.55 -3.94 -10.47
CA SER A 205 34.07 -5.06 -9.69
C SER A 205 35.43 -5.45 -10.27
N ILE A 206 36.43 -5.47 -9.41
CA ILE A 206 37.73 -6.07 -9.79
C ILE A 206 37.53 -7.57 -9.60
N GLY A 207 37.30 -8.30 -10.72
CA GLY A 207 37.37 -9.75 -10.69
C GLY A 207 38.77 -10.15 -10.25
N LEU A 208 38.88 -10.95 -9.19
CA LEU A 208 40.16 -11.58 -8.87
C LEU A 208 40.51 -12.52 -10.05
N PRO A 209 41.71 -12.45 -10.59
CA PRO A 209 42.15 -13.36 -11.66
C PRO A 209 42.26 -14.77 -11.07
N MET A 210 41.25 -15.58 -11.28
CA MET A 210 41.17 -16.95 -10.81
C MET A 210 41.09 -17.95 -11.95
N PHE A 211 41.97 -17.83 -12.93
CA PHE A 211 42.15 -18.91 -13.87
C PHE A 211 43.56 -19.50 -13.73
N PRO A 212 43.71 -20.84 -13.75
CA PRO A 212 45.02 -21.51 -13.68
C PRO A 212 45.99 -21.09 -14.77
N ASN A 213 45.53 -20.42 -15.80
CA ASN A 213 46.27 -20.00 -16.99
C ASN A 213 46.77 -18.55 -16.95
N GLY A 214 46.60 -17.83 -15.84
CA GLY A 214 47.18 -16.50 -15.62
C GLY A 214 46.63 -15.35 -16.48
N TYR A 215 45.52 -15.54 -17.17
CA TYR A 215 44.86 -14.45 -17.90
C TYR A 215 43.86 -13.72 -16.96
N PRO A 216 43.95 -12.38 -16.86
CA PRO A 216 42.94 -11.64 -16.10
C PRO A 216 41.59 -11.74 -16.83
N ASP A 217 40.56 -12.18 -16.12
CA ASP A 217 39.19 -12.04 -16.60
C ASP A 217 38.81 -10.54 -16.54
N ILE A 218 38.80 -9.91 -17.70
CA ILE A 218 38.50 -8.48 -17.87
C ILE A 218 36.98 -8.22 -17.86
N ASN A 219 36.17 -9.17 -17.45
CA ASN A 219 34.76 -8.97 -17.24
C ASN A 219 34.51 -8.12 -15.97
N THR A 220 34.77 -6.83 -16.08
CA THR A 220 34.42 -5.85 -15.06
C THR A 220 32.90 -5.69 -15.02
N SER A 221 32.23 -6.41 -14.15
CA SER A 221 30.82 -6.17 -13.86
C SER A 221 30.72 -4.86 -13.03
N ILE A 222 29.72 -4.05 -13.34
CA ILE A 222 29.44 -2.85 -12.55
C ILE A 222 28.61 -3.26 -11.34
N VAL A 223 29.21 -3.14 -10.15
CA VAL A 223 28.50 -3.30 -8.88
C VAL A 223 27.77 -2.01 -8.54
N LYS A 224 26.50 -2.11 -8.22
CA LYS A 224 25.65 -0.98 -7.82
C LYS A 224 25.35 -1.12 -6.33
N TYR A 225 25.77 -0.13 -5.55
CA TYR A 225 25.38 -0.08 -4.14
C TYR A 225 23.96 0.53 -4.02
N ILE A 226 23.05 -0.21 -3.44
CA ILE A 226 21.69 0.26 -3.10
C ILE A 226 21.62 0.37 -1.58
N PRO A 227 21.31 1.55 -1.03
CA PRO A 227 21.20 1.72 0.41
C PRO A 227 19.99 0.95 0.96
N GLN A 228 20.08 0.46 2.17
CA GLN A 228 18.96 -0.22 2.84
C GLN A 228 17.84 0.76 3.22
N GLU A 229 18.18 1.99 3.56
CA GLU A 229 17.22 3.04 3.84
C GLU A 229 16.84 3.79 2.56
N PRO A 230 15.57 4.20 2.42
CA PRO A 230 15.15 5.04 1.30
C PRO A 230 15.94 6.36 1.25
N ASN A 231 16.47 6.70 0.08
CA ASN A 231 17.24 7.92 -0.15
C ASN A 231 16.55 8.91 -1.10
N THR A 232 15.38 8.53 -1.63
CA THR A 232 14.55 9.36 -2.52
C THR A 232 13.07 9.04 -2.36
N ARG A 233 12.22 9.73 -3.11
CA ARG A 233 10.81 9.38 -3.30
C ARG A 233 10.51 9.24 -4.78
N LEU A 234 9.62 8.32 -5.11
CA LEU A 234 9.01 8.25 -6.44
C LEU A 234 8.25 9.55 -6.72
N LYS A 235 8.02 9.86 -7.99
CA LYS A 235 7.07 10.92 -8.37
C LYS A 235 5.68 10.57 -7.87
N ASP A 236 4.88 11.60 -7.60
CA ASP A 236 3.52 11.45 -7.12
C ASP A 236 2.67 10.63 -8.10
N TYR A 237 1.83 9.80 -7.54
CA TYR A 237 0.85 9.02 -8.28
C TYR A 237 -0.40 9.85 -8.55
N PHE A 238 -0.82 9.90 -9.81
CA PHE A 238 -2.05 10.55 -10.21
C PHE A 238 -2.76 9.72 -11.27
N ARG A 239 -4.06 9.50 -11.08
CA ARG A 239 -4.86 8.71 -12.03
C ARG A 239 -6.31 9.15 -12.00
N ILE A 240 -6.89 9.30 -13.20
CA ILE A 240 -8.32 9.46 -13.38
C ILE A 240 -8.83 8.35 -14.29
N ASP A 241 -9.89 7.68 -13.85
CA ASP A 241 -10.60 6.67 -14.62
C ASP A 241 -12.03 7.12 -14.88
N LEU A 242 -12.52 6.86 -16.07
CA LEU A 242 -13.91 7.09 -16.46
C LEU A 242 -14.56 5.75 -16.80
N ASN A 243 -15.80 5.57 -16.37
CA ASN A 243 -16.53 4.35 -16.64
C ASN A 243 -17.97 4.67 -17.00
N TYR A 244 -18.45 4.06 -18.10
CA TYR A 244 -19.84 4.08 -18.51
C TYR A 244 -20.42 2.69 -18.47
N THR A 245 -21.50 2.51 -17.69
CA THR A 245 -22.18 1.23 -17.55
C THR A 245 -23.62 1.35 -18.05
N MET A 246 -24.04 0.40 -18.86
CA MET A 246 -25.41 0.25 -19.33
C MET A 246 -25.95 -1.11 -18.97
N GLU A 247 -26.89 -1.16 -18.03
CA GLU A 247 -27.64 -2.35 -17.66
C GLU A 247 -29.00 -2.37 -18.33
N LYS A 248 -29.39 -3.51 -18.87
CA LYS A 248 -30.74 -3.75 -19.41
C LYS A 248 -31.32 -5.03 -18.82
N LYS A 249 -32.46 -4.92 -18.15
CA LYS A 249 -33.27 -6.07 -17.74
C LYS A 249 -33.93 -6.69 -18.95
N LEU A 250 -33.93 -8.00 -19.01
CA LEU A 250 -34.54 -8.80 -20.05
C LEU A 250 -35.74 -9.57 -19.46
N LYS A 251 -36.52 -10.24 -20.30
CA LYS A 251 -37.62 -11.10 -19.85
C LYS A 251 -37.10 -12.22 -18.93
N HIS A 252 -35.91 -12.75 -19.24
CA HIS A 252 -35.17 -13.69 -18.41
C HIS A 252 -33.76 -13.12 -18.21
N GLY A 253 -33.43 -12.71 -16.96
CA GLY A 253 -32.11 -12.19 -16.59
C GLY A 253 -31.83 -10.72 -16.93
N SER A 254 -30.54 -10.38 -17.07
CA SER A 254 -30.09 -9.03 -17.41
C SER A 254 -28.80 -9.06 -18.25
N ARG A 255 -28.49 -7.95 -18.90
CA ARG A 255 -27.20 -7.74 -19.58
C ARG A 255 -26.59 -6.42 -19.16
N ILE A 256 -25.26 -6.43 -19.01
CA ILE A 256 -24.46 -5.25 -18.65
C ILE A 256 -23.39 -5.05 -19.71
N TRP A 257 -23.31 -3.82 -20.22
CA TRP A 257 -22.25 -3.33 -21.07
C TRP A 257 -21.45 -2.31 -20.26
N GLN A 258 -20.15 -2.46 -20.22
CA GLN A 258 -19.26 -1.56 -19.50
C GLN A 258 -18.12 -1.10 -20.42
N PHE A 259 -17.95 0.20 -20.53
CA PHE A 259 -16.87 0.87 -21.24
C PHE A 259 -16.06 1.65 -20.21
N SER A 260 -14.79 1.36 -20.13
CA SER A 260 -13.89 2.00 -19.16
C SER A 260 -12.69 2.60 -19.85
N LEU A 261 -12.30 3.78 -19.41
CA LEU A 261 -11.06 4.45 -19.80
C LEU A 261 -10.21 4.58 -18.54
N LEU A 262 -9.15 3.78 -18.45
CA LEU A 262 -8.23 3.82 -17.33
C LEU A 262 -7.12 4.83 -17.62
N ASN A 263 -6.74 5.59 -16.58
CA ASN A 263 -5.70 6.60 -16.66
C ASN A 263 -5.88 7.56 -17.83
N VAL A 264 -7.04 8.23 -17.91
CA VAL A 264 -7.41 9.12 -19.02
C VAL A 264 -6.44 10.30 -19.23
N THR A 265 -5.69 10.66 -18.20
CA THR A 265 -4.66 11.70 -18.25
C THR A 265 -3.35 11.23 -18.89
N GLY A 266 -3.16 9.90 -19.03
CA GLY A 266 -1.90 9.31 -19.46
C GLY A 266 -0.72 9.60 -18.51
N HIS A 267 -1.00 9.99 -17.25
CA HIS A 267 0.05 10.28 -16.28
C HIS A 267 0.94 9.07 -16.07
N LYS A 268 2.26 9.29 -16.15
CA LYS A 268 3.27 8.23 -15.98
C LYS A 268 3.51 7.97 -14.49
N ASN A 269 2.81 6.99 -13.94
CA ASN A 269 2.91 6.58 -12.54
C ASN A 269 4.09 5.62 -12.35
N PRO A 270 5.21 6.04 -11.74
CA PRO A 270 6.37 5.18 -11.58
C PRO A 270 6.10 4.11 -10.52
N TYR A 271 6.42 2.86 -10.88
CA TYR A 271 6.42 1.72 -9.96
C TYR A 271 7.79 1.52 -9.32
N SER A 272 8.85 1.68 -10.12
CA SER A 272 10.23 1.57 -9.66
C SER A 272 11.14 2.50 -10.45
N ILE A 273 12.30 2.82 -9.88
CA ILE A 273 13.37 3.58 -10.53
C ILE A 273 14.62 2.70 -10.55
N TYR A 274 15.31 2.68 -11.68
CA TYR A 274 16.60 2.02 -11.80
C TYR A 274 17.59 2.90 -12.53
N ARG A 275 18.87 2.71 -12.22
CA ARG A 275 19.96 3.37 -12.93
C ARG A 275 20.45 2.46 -14.04
N ASN A 276 20.43 2.94 -15.29
CA ASN A 276 20.95 2.16 -16.43
C ASN A 276 22.50 2.17 -16.43
N ASN A 277 23.10 1.43 -17.38
CA ASN A 277 24.56 1.33 -17.49
C ASN A 277 25.24 2.65 -17.89
N SER A 278 24.50 3.58 -18.50
CA SER A 278 24.97 4.95 -18.82
C SER A 278 24.83 5.92 -17.63
N GLY A 279 24.48 5.45 -16.44
CA GLY A 279 24.33 6.27 -15.24
C GLY A 279 23.02 7.05 -15.14
N GLN A 280 22.10 6.94 -16.11
CA GLN A 280 20.84 7.66 -16.12
C GLN A 280 19.77 6.93 -15.30
N TYR A 281 18.93 7.67 -14.59
CA TYR A 281 17.77 7.11 -13.89
C TYR A 281 16.60 6.95 -14.85
N LYS A 282 16.03 5.77 -14.87
CA LYS A 282 14.82 5.42 -15.64
C LYS A 282 13.74 4.90 -14.69
N ALA A 283 12.48 5.19 -15.00
CA ALA A 283 11.33 4.69 -14.25
C ALA A 283 10.61 3.60 -15.03
N PHE A 284 10.27 2.53 -14.34
CA PHE A 284 9.30 1.56 -14.83
C PHE A 284 7.89 2.05 -14.46
N VAL A 285 7.03 2.22 -15.47
CA VAL A 285 5.70 2.83 -15.33
C VAL A 285 4.64 1.77 -15.56
N LEU A 286 3.69 1.67 -14.65
CA LEU A 286 2.52 0.79 -14.76
C LEU A 286 1.28 1.57 -15.17
N ILE A 287 0.35 0.88 -15.84
CA ILE A 287 -0.97 1.35 -16.21
C ILE A 287 -0.92 2.64 -17.05
N PRO A 288 -0.58 2.54 -18.35
CA PRO A 288 -0.76 3.65 -19.30
C PRO A 288 -2.24 3.96 -19.51
N PHE A 289 -2.56 4.93 -20.36
CA PHE A 289 -3.93 5.05 -20.88
C PHE A 289 -4.39 3.73 -21.49
N MET A 290 -5.51 3.21 -21.00
CA MET A 290 -6.01 1.90 -21.43
C MET A 290 -7.53 1.91 -21.52
N PRO A 291 -8.11 1.80 -22.74
CA PRO A 291 -9.51 1.53 -22.91
C PRO A 291 -9.82 0.07 -22.60
N SER A 292 -10.97 -0.19 -21.99
CA SER A 292 -11.45 -1.54 -21.66
C SER A 292 -12.94 -1.65 -21.96
N PHE A 293 -13.34 -2.83 -22.38
CA PHE A 293 -14.74 -3.16 -22.67
C PHE A 293 -15.09 -4.49 -21.99
N SER A 294 -16.27 -4.55 -21.38
CA SER A 294 -16.80 -5.79 -20.77
C SER A 294 -18.28 -5.94 -21.14
N TYR A 295 -18.67 -7.19 -21.41
CA TYR A 295 -20.06 -7.60 -21.57
C TYR A 295 -20.36 -8.75 -20.63
N THR A 296 -21.39 -8.58 -19.81
CA THR A 296 -21.86 -9.61 -18.87
C THR A 296 -23.32 -9.90 -19.11
N ARG A 297 -23.69 -11.17 -19.17
CA ARG A 297 -25.07 -11.61 -19.25
C ARG A 297 -25.41 -12.52 -18.08
N TYR A 298 -26.51 -12.22 -17.42
CA TYR A 298 -27.16 -13.07 -16.42
C TYR A 298 -28.39 -13.72 -17.04
N PHE A 299 -28.57 -15.01 -16.81
CA PHE A 299 -29.67 -15.83 -17.32
C PHE A 299 -30.73 -16.05 -16.25
#